data_ddf4afbadc2d092602d7510c41162bd9
#
_entry.id   ddf4afbadc2d092602d7510c41162bd9
#
_cell.length_a   1.000
_cell.length_b   1.000
_cell.length_c   1.000
_cell.angle_alpha   90.00
_cell.angle_beta   90.00
_cell.angle_gamma   90.00
#
_symmetry.space_group_name_H-M   'P 1'
#
loop_
_entity.id
_entity.type
_entity.pdbx_description
1 polymer ?
#
loop_
_entity_poly.entity_id
_entity_poly.type
_entity_poly.pdbx_seq_one_letter_code
_entity_poly.pdbx_strand_id
1 'polypeptide(L)'
;GEQNNYYGMTAEEASNLAIKLFMDNFPRLQEEAKKIAKERAEELCKNIVDKLKKQGKTNFSEFSDPDIQYILNKSHQEYARFGTQTLRDLLSNLIVNRINYDNDYYMKILLDEAVEIVKSLSEVHLNYLSLIFLCKQTKMNGINSIESLKEHCEYICAKMPVTNGIESSIPFLH
;
A
#
# COMPACT_ATOMS: atom_id res chain seq x y z
N GLY A 1 40.93 33.76 -42.03
CA GLY A 1 39.89 33.61 -41.02
C GLY A 1 40.00 32.20 -40.49
N GLU A 2 40.47 32.03 -39.26
CA GLU A 2 40.47 30.74 -38.54
C GLU A 2 39.03 30.37 -38.23
N GLN A 3 38.52 29.29 -38.82
CA GLN A 3 37.29 28.65 -38.38
C GLN A 3 37.59 27.92 -37.07
N ASN A 4 37.18 28.49 -35.94
CA ASN A 4 37.07 27.79 -34.68
C ASN A 4 35.95 26.74 -34.84
N ASN A 5 36.35 25.53 -35.17
CA ASN A 5 35.47 24.37 -35.07
C ASN A 5 35.24 24.09 -33.60
N TYR A 6 34.14 24.57 -33.07
CA TYR A 6 33.57 24.11 -31.80
C TYR A 6 33.08 22.68 -32.04
N TYR A 7 33.91 21.71 -31.71
CA TYR A 7 33.48 20.31 -31.60
C TYR A 7 32.60 20.17 -30.34
N GLY A 8 31.35 20.55 -30.46
CA GLY A 8 30.36 20.18 -29.51
C GLY A 8 30.09 18.68 -29.59
N MET A 9 29.80 18.07 -28.47
CA MET A 9 29.35 16.67 -28.39
C MET A 9 28.12 16.47 -29.27
N THR A 10 28.12 15.46 -30.13
CA THR A 10 26.94 15.10 -30.93
C THR A 10 25.87 14.47 -30.04
N ALA A 11 24.61 14.47 -30.51
CA ALA A 11 23.51 13.83 -29.79
C ALA A 11 23.77 12.33 -29.54
N GLU A 12 24.44 11.65 -30.47
CA GLU A 12 24.81 10.24 -30.33
C GLU A 12 25.91 10.07 -29.27
N GLU A 13 26.93 10.89 -29.27
CA GLU A 13 28.02 10.86 -28.25
C GLU A 13 27.45 11.15 -26.85
N ALA A 14 26.53 12.14 -26.73
CA ALA A 14 25.86 12.45 -25.48
C ALA A 14 25.00 11.28 -24.99
N SER A 15 24.25 10.63 -25.88
CA SER A 15 23.46 9.45 -25.55
C SER A 15 24.33 8.29 -25.09
N ASN A 16 25.41 7.98 -25.82
CA ASN A 16 26.33 6.92 -25.47
C ASN A 16 27.03 7.17 -24.12
N LEU A 17 27.41 8.41 -23.86
CA LEU A 17 27.99 8.80 -22.56
C LEU A 17 26.99 8.63 -21.43
N ALA A 18 25.73 9.05 -21.62
CA ALA A 18 24.69 8.90 -20.61
C ALA A 18 24.41 7.42 -20.30
N ILE A 19 24.33 6.57 -21.33
CA ILE A 19 24.15 5.12 -21.16
C ILE A 19 25.35 4.52 -20.41
N LYS A 20 26.57 4.90 -20.79
CA LYS A 20 27.77 4.42 -20.11
C LYS A 20 27.78 4.78 -18.63
N LEU A 21 27.50 6.06 -18.29
CA LEU A 21 27.41 6.51 -16.90
C LEU A 21 26.34 5.76 -16.10
N PHE A 22 25.19 5.48 -16.74
CA PHE A 22 24.16 4.67 -16.13
C PHE A 22 24.64 3.24 -15.84
N MET A 23 25.25 2.59 -16.83
CA MET A 23 25.75 1.22 -16.70
C MET A 23 26.86 1.10 -15.65
N ASP A 24 27.75 2.10 -15.57
CA ASP A 24 28.81 2.14 -14.55
C ASP A 24 28.26 2.26 -13.12
N ASN A 25 27.10 2.93 -12.95
CA ASN A 25 26.43 3.09 -11.66
C ASN A 25 25.40 1.98 -11.37
N PHE A 26 24.99 1.21 -12.36
CA PHE A 26 23.90 0.23 -12.24
C PHE A 26 24.11 -0.81 -11.13
N PRO A 27 25.30 -1.40 -10.92
CA PRO A 27 25.52 -2.36 -9.83
C PRO A 27 25.27 -1.74 -8.44
N ARG A 28 25.70 -0.50 -8.23
CA ARG A 28 25.48 0.22 -6.96
C ARG A 28 23.98 0.48 -6.73
N LEU A 29 23.26 0.95 -7.75
CA LEU A 29 21.81 1.17 -7.69
C LEU A 29 21.06 -0.13 -7.41
N GLN A 30 21.52 -1.25 -7.99
CA GLN A 30 20.94 -2.57 -7.76
C GLN A 30 21.11 -3.04 -6.31
N GLU A 31 22.30 -2.86 -5.73
CA GLU A 31 22.56 -3.23 -4.33
C GLU A 31 21.78 -2.35 -3.34
N GLU A 32 21.69 -1.05 -3.60
CA GLU A 32 20.87 -0.14 -2.81
C GLU A 32 19.39 -0.52 -2.85
N ALA A 33 18.86 -0.83 -4.05
CA ALA A 33 17.48 -1.28 -4.22
C ALA A 33 17.20 -2.59 -3.49
N LYS A 34 18.10 -3.57 -3.58
CA LYS A 34 18.00 -4.84 -2.83
C LYS A 34 17.99 -4.62 -1.33
N LYS A 35 18.86 -3.74 -0.82
CA LYS A 35 18.93 -3.42 0.61
C LYS A 35 17.61 -2.85 1.10
N ILE A 36 17.07 -1.84 0.40
CA ILE A 36 15.78 -1.22 0.74
C ILE A 36 14.65 -2.23 0.68
N ALA A 37 14.60 -3.06 -0.37
CA ALA A 37 13.56 -4.09 -0.50
C ALA A 37 13.61 -5.11 0.63
N LYS A 38 14.82 -5.52 1.05
CA LYS A 38 15.02 -6.44 2.17
C LYS A 38 14.57 -5.83 3.49
N GLU A 39 14.99 -4.60 3.79
CA GLU A 39 14.59 -3.89 5.02
C GLU A 39 13.07 -3.76 5.12
N ARG A 40 12.41 -3.38 4.03
CA ARG A 40 10.94 -3.30 3.97
C ARG A 40 10.27 -4.67 4.14
N ALA A 41 10.81 -5.71 3.50
CA ALA A 41 10.27 -7.07 3.68
C ALA A 41 10.37 -7.54 5.13
N GLU A 42 11.50 -7.31 5.79
CA GLU A 42 11.70 -7.63 7.20
C GLU A 42 10.73 -6.83 8.10
N GLU A 43 10.52 -5.55 7.81
CA GLU A 43 9.58 -4.69 8.52
C GLU A 43 8.13 -5.18 8.40
N LEU A 44 7.68 -5.55 7.20
CA LEU A 44 6.34 -6.08 6.97
C LEU A 44 6.15 -7.41 7.70
N CYS A 45 7.10 -8.34 7.58
CA CYS A 45 7.06 -9.61 8.30
C CYS A 45 6.97 -9.43 9.81
N LYS A 46 7.80 -8.56 10.37
CA LYS A 46 7.77 -8.23 11.80
C LYS A 46 6.40 -7.71 12.22
N ASN A 47 5.83 -6.78 11.45
CA ASN A 47 4.52 -6.22 11.75
C ASN A 47 3.42 -7.28 11.75
N ILE A 48 3.42 -8.21 10.77
CA ILE A 48 2.48 -9.33 10.71
C ILE A 48 2.62 -10.25 11.92
N VAL A 49 3.85 -10.68 12.23
CA VAL A 49 4.12 -11.58 13.35
C VAL A 49 3.74 -10.95 14.68
N ASP A 50 4.05 -9.67 14.88
CA ASP A 50 3.71 -8.95 16.11
C ASP A 50 2.17 -8.83 16.30
N LYS A 51 1.42 -8.61 15.22
CA LYS A 51 -0.05 -8.59 15.26
C LYS A 51 -0.62 -9.97 15.59
N LEU A 52 -0.11 -11.04 14.97
CA LEU A 52 -0.54 -12.41 15.28
C LEU A 52 -0.25 -12.79 16.71
N LYS A 53 0.94 -12.46 17.24
CA LYS A 53 1.29 -12.68 18.65
C LYS A 53 0.36 -11.94 19.61
N LYS A 54 0.01 -10.67 19.30
CA LYS A 54 -0.96 -9.90 20.10
C LYS A 54 -2.35 -10.54 20.15
N GLN A 55 -2.70 -11.34 19.14
CA GLN A 55 -3.94 -12.13 19.09
C GLN A 55 -3.81 -13.50 19.77
N GLY A 56 -2.67 -13.78 20.44
CA GLY A 56 -2.41 -15.03 21.15
C GLY A 56 -1.93 -16.18 20.26
N LYS A 57 -1.60 -15.91 18.99
CA LYS A 57 -1.10 -16.95 18.08
C LYS A 57 0.35 -17.34 18.44
N THR A 58 0.58 -18.61 18.68
CA THR A 58 1.90 -19.16 19.04
C THR A 58 2.47 -20.10 17.98
N ASN A 59 1.63 -20.64 17.11
CA ASN A 59 2.02 -21.47 15.98
C ASN A 59 1.88 -20.67 14.67
N PHE A 60 2.85 -20.81 13.79
CA PHE A 60 2.95 -20.10 12.52
C PHE A 60 3.06 -21.07 11.34
N SER A 61 2.50 -22.28 11.47
CA SER A 61 2.52 -23.31 10.42
C SER A 61 1.84 -22.86 9.13
N GLU A 62 0.87 -21.95 9.21
CA GLU A 62 0.17 -21.39 8.05
C GLU A 62 1.11 -20.64 7.08
N PHE A 63 2.26 -20.15 7.57
CA PHE A 63 3.29 -19.57 6.69
C PHE A 63 3.93 -20.59 5.73
N SER A 64 3.75 -21.89 5.97
CA SER A 64 4.19 -22.95 5.06
C SER A 64 3.12 -23.30 4.00
N ASP A 65 1.92 -22.76 4.11
CA ASP A 65 0.86 -22.95 3.11
C ASP A 65 1.21 -22.20 1.82
N PRO A 66 1.16 -22.84 0.64
CA PRO A 66 1.48 -22.20 -0.64
C PRO A 66 0.62 -20.97 -0.94
N ASP A 67 -0.64 -20.97 -0.52
CA ASP A 67 -1.57 -19.86 -0.72
C ASP A 67 -1.16 -18.64 0.11
N ILE A 68 -0.80 -18.88 1.37
CA ILE A 68 -0.28 -17.83 2.25
C ILE A 68 1.06 -17.30 1.75
N GLN A 69 1.95 -18.17 1.26
CA GLN A 69 3.22 -17.74 0.69
C GLN A 69 3.03 -16.89 -0.56
N TYR A 70 2.05 -17.21 -1.40
CA TYR A 70 1.73 -16.43 -2.59
C TYR A 70 1.30 -14.99 -2.22
N ILE A 71 0.34 -14.85 -1.29
CA ILE A 71 -0.16 -13.53 -0.89
C ILE A 71 0.89 -12.72 -0.14
N LEU A 72 1.73 -13.36 0.68
CA LEU A 72 2.88 -12.76 1.34
C LEU A 72 3.88 -12.20 0.31
N ASN A 73 4.22 -13.00 -0.70
CA ASN A 73 5.16 -12.57 -1.73
C ASN A 73 4.65 -11.35 -2.49
N LYS A 74 3.36 -11.33 -2.87
CA LYS A 74 2.72 -10.15 -3.49
C LYS A 74 2.79 -8.93 -2.58
N SER A 75 2.42 -9.08 -1.32
CA SER A 75 2.47 -8.00 -0.34
C SER A 75 3.87 -7.45 -0.15
N HIS A 76 4.88 -8.31 -0.10
CA HIS A 76 6.28 -7.90 -0.05
C HIS A 76 6.70 -7.10 -1.27
N GLN A 77 6.32 -7.55 -2.48
CA GLN A 77 6.64 -6.83 -3.72
C GLN A 77 6.05 -5.42 -3.72
N GLU A 78 4.79 -5.27 -3.33
CA GLU A 78 4.13 -3.96 -3.31
C GLU A 78 4.70 -3.06 -2.20
N TYR A 79 4.96 -3.59 -1.02
CA TYR A 79 5.56 -2.81 0.06
C TYR A 79 7.02 -2.45 -0.25
N ALA A 80 7.78 -3.34 -0.89
CA ALA A 80 9.14 -3.05 -1.34
C ALA A 80 9.20 -1.87 -2.31
N ARG A 81 8.19 -1.70 -3.16
CA ARG A 81 8.10 -0.59 -4.13
C ARG A 81 7.74 0.74 -3.47
N PHE A 82 6.69 0.77 -2.67
CA PHE A 82 6.10 2.01 -2.17
C PHE A 82 6.59 2.42 -0.79
N GLY A 83 6.76 1.49 0.15
CA GLY A 83 7.37 1.70 1.46
C GLY A 83 6.63 2.65 2.41
N THR A 84 5.35 2.95 2.17
CA THR A 84 4.58 3.85 3.04
C THR A 84 4.06 3.11 4.27
N GLN A 85 4.01 3.81 5.42
CA GLN A 85 3.50 3.23 6.66
C GLN A 85 2.04 2.78 6.53
N THR A 86 1.20 3.58 5.86
CA THR A 86 -0.20 3.24 5.61
C THR A 86 -0.33 1.93 4.85
N LEU A 87 0.45 1.75 3.77
CA LEU A 87 0.43 0.51 3.00
C LEU A 87 0.90 -0.70 3.82
N ARG A 88 1.99 -0.55 4.61
CA ARG A 88 2.46 -1.60 5.52
C ARG A 88 1.35 -2.05 6.47
N ASP A 89 0.68 -1.10 7.10
CA ASP A 89 -0.33 -1.39 8.11
C ASP A 89 -1.58 -2.03 7.50
N LEU A 90 -1.98 -1.61 6.29
CA LEU A 90 -3.06 -2.24 5.53
C LEU A 90 -2.70 -3.65 5.09
N LEU A 91 -1.56 -3.85 4.43
CA LEU A 91 -1.12 -5.17 3.98
C LEU A 91 -0.98 -6.14 5.15
N SER A 92 -0.37 -5.71 6.26
CA SER A 92 -0.24 -6.58 7.43
C SER A 92 -1.59 -6.94 8.06
N ASN A 93 -2.59 -6.04 8.06
CA ASN A 93 -3.95 -6.36 8.53
C ASN A 93 -4.63 -7.35 7.59
N LEU A 94 -4.52 -7.17 6.27
CA LEU A 94 -5.10 -8.09 5.29
C LEU A 94 -4.53 -9.50 5.43
N ILE A 95 -3.21 -9.64 5.57
CA ILE A 95 -2.55 -10.94 5.76
C ILE A 95 -2.94 -11.59 7.07
N VAL A 96 -2.97 -10.84 8.18
CA VAL A 96 -3.41 -11.36 9.49
C VAL A 96 -4.85 -11.87 9.41
N ASN A 97 -5.75 -11.13 8.77
CA ASN A 97 -7.11 -11.58 8.55
C ASN A 97 -7.16 -12.80 7.64
N ARG A 98 -6.37 -12.85 6.56
CA ARG A 98 -6.30 -13.99 5.65
C ARG A 98 -5.88 -15.29 6.38
N ILE A 99 -4.94 -15.19 7.30
CA ILE A 99 -4.51 -16.31 8.16
C ILE A 99 -5.61 -16.73 9.14
N ASN A 100 -6.37 -15.77 9.69
CA ASN A 100 -7.44 -16.06 10.65
C ASN A 100 -8.70 -16.65 10.00
N TYR A 101 -8.99 -16.29 8.74
CA TYR A 101 -10.16 -16.78 7.99
C TYR A 101 -9.81 -17.94 7.04
N ASP A 102 -8.85 -18.78 7.41
CA ASP A 102 -8.37 -19.86 6.54
C ASP A 102 -9.46 -20.89 6.13
N ASN A 103 -10.47 -21.10 6.95
CA ASN A 103 -11.57 -21.99 6.69
C ASN A 103 -12.76 -21.33 5.94
N ASP A 104 -12.72 -20.03 5.66
CA ASP A 104 -13.77 -19.29 4.96
C ASP A 104 -13.32 -18.97 3.52
N TYR A 105 -13.78 -19.78 2.56
CA TYR A 105 -13.44 -19.65 1.15
C TYR A 105 -13.81 -18.28 0.55
N TYR A 106 -14.95 -17.71 0.94
CA TYR A 106 -15.39 -16.41 0.46
C TYR A 106 -14.48 -15.28 1.00
N MET A 107 -14.17 -15.32 2.29
CA MET A 107 -13.26 -14.36 2.91
C MET A 107 -11.85 -14.46 2.33
N LYS A 108 -11.37 -15.66 1.99
CA LYS A 108 -10.09 -15.85 1.31
C LYS A 108 -10.03 -15.03 0.02
N ILE A 109 -11.01 -15.23 -0.87
CA ILE A 109 -11.06 -14.52 -2.17
C ILE A 109 -11.09 -13.01 -1.94
N LEU A 110 -11.94 -12.51 -1.05
CA LEU A 110 -12.05 -11.08 -0.78
C LEU A 110 -10.74 -10.48 -0.26
N LEU A 111 -10.05 -11.18 0.63
CA LEU A 111 -8.80 -10.69 1.21
C LEU A 111 -7.65 -10.73 0.19
N ASP A 112 -7.61 -11.75 -0.67
CA ASP A 112 -6.64 -11.85 -1.75
C ASP A 112 -6.84 -10.72 -2.77
N GLU A 113 -8.09 -10.44 -3.18
CA GLU A 113 -8.42 -9.29 -4.04
C GLU A 113 -8.09 -7.94 -3.36
N ALA A 114 -8.34 -7.81 -2.06
CA ALA A 114 -8.03 -6.60 -1.32
C ALA A 114 -6.52 -6.29 -1.32
N VAL A 115 -5.65 -7.29 -1.25
CA VAL A 115 -4.20 -7.11 -1.37
C VAL A 115 -3.81 -6.58 -2.75
N GLU A 116 -4.49 -7.02 -3.81
CA GLU A 116 -4.23 -6.52 -5.17
C GLU A 116 -4.65 -5.06 -5.35
N ILE A 117 -5.72 -4.65 -4.70
CA ILE A 117 -6.33 -3.32 -4.89
C ILE A 117 -5.68 -2.27 -3.98
N VAL A 118 -5.26 -2.66 -2.77
CA VAL A 118 -4.83 -1.71 -1.71
C VAL A 118 -3.72 -0.76 -2.17
N LYS A 119 -2.82 -1.20 -3.04
CA LYS A 119 -1.74 -0.40 -3.62
C LYS A 119 -2.22 0.77 -4.47
N SER A 120 -3.43 0.67 -5.01
CA SER A 120 -4.05 1.69 -5.87
C SER A 120 -4.91 2.68 -5.08
N LEU A 121 -5.08 2.45 -3.77
CA LEU A 121 -5.91 3.30 -2.93
C LEU A 121 -5.08 4.43 -2.33
N SER A 122 -5.45 5.67 -2.64
CA SER A 122 -4.95 6.86 -1.96
C SER A 122 -5.62 6.99 -0.58
N GLU A 123 -5.06 7.85 0.30
CA GLU A 123 -5.69 8.17 1.58
C GLU A 123 -7.12 8.71 1.40
N VAL A 124 -7.37 9.46 0.33
CA VAL A 124 -8.70 9.96 -0.01
C VAL A 124 -9.66 8.81 -0.28
N HIS A 125 -9.24 7.81 -1.10
CA HIS A 125 -10.06 6.62 -1.36
C HIS A 125 -10.35 5.84 -0.07
N LEU A 126 -9.36 5.68 0.80
CA LEU A 126 -9.53 4.99 2.09
C LEU A 126 -10.51 5.73 3.01
N ASN A 127 -10.45 7.05 3.07
CA ASN A 127 -11.38 7.87 3.83
C ASN A 127 -12.81 7.72 3.31
N TYR A 128 -13.02 7.71 1.99
CA TYR A 128 -14.34 7.48 1.39
C TYR A 128 -14.88 6.10 1.68
N LEU A 129 -14.08 5.06 1.50
CA LEU A 129 -14.48 3.69 1.80
C LEU A 129 -14.86 3.54 3.28
N SER A 130 -14.09 4.17 4.17
CA SER A 130 -14.37 4.19 5.60
C SER A 130 -15.67 4.93 5.92
N LEU A 131 -15.93 6.07 5.28
CA LEU A 131 -17.16 6.83 5.43
C LEU A 131 -18.38 6.03 4.94
N ILE A 132 -18.28 5.41 3.76
CA ILE A 132 -19.34 4.56 3.20
C ILE A 132 -19.63 3.39 4.15
N PHE A 133 -18.57 2.74 4.66
CA PHE A 133 -18.72 1.65 5.63
C PHE A 133 -19.44 2.11 6.91
N LEU A 134 -19.01 3.22 7.48
CA LEU A 134 -19.64 3.78 8.68
C LEU A 134 -21.14 4.11 8.44
N CYS A 135 -21.45 4.74 7.31
CA CYS A 135 -22.83 5.13 7.01
C CYS A 135 -23.75 3.95 6.66
N LYS A 136 -23.22 2.91 6.00
CA LYS A 136 -24.05 1.81 5.47
C LYS A 136 -24.02 0.54 6.32
N GLN A 137 -22.90 0.25 6.97
CA GLN A 137 -22.66 -1.05 7.60
C GLN A 137 -22.64 -1.00 9.13
N THR A 138 -22.52 0.19 9.73
CA THR A 138 -22.53 0.31 11.20
C THR A 138 -23.89 0.76 11.71
N LYS A 139 -24.39 0.07 12.74
CA LYS A 139 -25.55 0.55 13.48
C LYS A 139 -25.09 1.58 14.50
N MET A 140 -25.60 2.79 14.37
CA MET A 140 -25.32 3.87 15.30
C MET A 140 -26.25 3.73 16.51
N ASN A 141 -25.74 3.28 17.65
CA ASN A 141 -26.48 3.21 18.90
C ASN A 141 -26.42 4.57 19.60
N GLY A 142 -27.53 4.99 20.22
CA GLY A 142 -27.57 6.21 21.01
C GLY A 142 -27.96 7.49 20.27
N ILE A 143 -28.27 7.41 18.97
CA ILE A 143 -28.80 8.54 18.21
C ILE A 143 -30.33 8.58 18.40
N ASN A 144 -30.79 9.43 19.34
CA ASN A 144 -32.20 9.56 19.72
C ASN A 144 -32.79 10.92 19.35
N SER A 145 -31.97 11.85 18.86
CA SER A 145 -32.36 13.19 18.46
C SER A 145 -31.56 13.70 17.28
N ILE A 146 -32.03 14.80 16.66
CA ILE A 146 -31.32 15.47 15.56
C ILE A 146 -29.97 16.03 16.05
N GLU A 147 -29.94 16.51 17.31
CA GLU A 147 -28.72 17.03 17.94
C GLU A 147 -27.67 15.95 18.08
N SER A 148 -28.04 14.76 18.59
CA SER A 148 -27.09 13.62 18.72
C SER A 148 -26.62 13.10 17.36
N LEU A 149 -27.44 13.16 16.31
CA LEU A 149 -27.05 12.86 14.95
C LEU A 149 -26.03 13.87 14.43
N LYS A 150 -26.27 15.16 14.66
CA LYS A 150 -25.36 16.23 14.23
C LYS A 150 -23.99 16.09 14.89
N GLU A 151 -23.95 15.93 16.22
CA GLU A 151 -22.69 15.69 16.95
C GLU A 151 -21.92 14.48 16.42
N HIS A 152 -22.63 13.40 16.09
CA HIS A 152 -22.01 12.20 15.52
C HIS A 152 -21.44 12.44 14.12
N CYS A 153 -22.17 13.15 13.26
CA CYS A 153 -21.68 13.55 11.93
C CYS A 153 -20.45 14.46 12.04
N GLU A 154 -20.47 15.44 12.93
CA GLU A 154 -19.32 16.32 13.18
C GLU A 154 -18.10 15.53 13.67
N TYR A 155 -18.31 14.57 14.58
CA TYR A 155 -17.24 13.67 15.04
C TYR A 155 -16.62 12.85 13.90
N ILE A 156 -17.45 12.27 13.03
CA ILE A 156 -16.97 11.50 11.85
C ILE A 156 -16.18 12.41 10.91
N CYS A 157 -16.73 13.60 10.57
CA CYS A 157 -16.08 14.56 9.69
C CYS A 157 -14.73 15.05 10.24
N ALA A 158 -14.64 15.26 11.56
CA ALA A 158 -13.39 15.66 12.21
C ALA A 158 -12.31 14.56 12.18
N LYS A 159 -12.72 13.29 12.21
CA LYS A 159 -11.80 12.15 12.16
C LYS A 159 -11.38 11.75 10.75
N MET A 160 -12.18 12.11 9.77
CA MET A 160 -11.94 11.81 8.34
C MET A 160 -11.96 13.11 7.56
N PRO A 161 -10.84 13.86 7.53
CA PRO A 161 -10.77 15.07 6.73
C PRO A 161 -10.96 14.71 5.26
N VAL A 162 -12.16 14.96 4.77
CA VAL A 162 -12.46 14.89 3.33
C VAL A 162 -11.77 16.10 2.71
N THR A 163 -10.57 15.92 2.21
CA THR A 163 -9.84 17.00 1.54
C THR A 163 -10.56 17.39 0.25
N ASN A 164 -10.51 18.68 -0.09
CA ASN A 164 -11.19 19.29 -1.26
C ASN A 164 -10.69 18.80 -2.65
N GLY A 165 -10.11 17.62 -2.73
CA GLY A 165 -9.61 17.00 -3.96
C GLY A 165 -10.59 16.05 -4.66
N ILE A 166 -11.89 16.18 -4.38
CA ILE A 166 -12.93 15.22 -4.82
C ILE A 166 -13.15 15.24 -6.32
N GLU A 167 -13.08 16.40 -6.95
CA GLU A 167 -13.48 16.57 -8.36
C GLU A 167 -12.55 15.87 -9.37
N SER A 168 -11.29 15.61 -9.00
CA SER A 168 -10.33 14.94 -9.88
C SER A 168 -10.29 13.41 -9.74
N SER A 169 -10.93 12.86 -8.70
CA SER A 169 -10.88 11.41 -8.37
C SER A 169 -12.12 10.63 -8.82
N ILE A 170 -13.15 11.29 -9.31
CA ILE A 170 -14.44 10.71 -9.70
C ILE A 170 -14.52 10.03 -11.09
N PRO A 171 -13.56 10.17 -12.03
CA PRO A 171 -13.67 9.54 -13.34
C PRO A 171 -13.76 8.01 -13.34
N PHE A 172 -13.50 7.36 -12.22
CA PHE A 172 -13.46 5.90 -12.11
C PHE A 172 -14.72 5.24 -11.51
N LEU A 173 -15.77 6.01 -11.25
CA LEU A 173 -17.03 5.50 -10.65
C LEU A 173 -18.23 5.48 -11.63
N HIS A 174 -17.96 5.52 -12.94
CA HIS A 174 -18.97 5.35 -13.99
C HIS A 174 -18.86 4.00 -14.65
#